data_b1c0d77b352339c421bd7e07b8db0b17
#
_entry.id   b1c0d77b352339c421bd7e07b8db0b17
#
_cell.length_a   1.000
_cell.length_b   1.000
_cell.length_c   1.000
_cell.angle_alpha   90.00
_cell.angle_beta   90.00
_cell.angle_gamma   90.00
#
_symmetry.space_group_name_H-M   'P 1'
#
loop_
_entity.id
_entity.type
_entity.pdbx_description
1 polymer ?
#
loop_
_entity_poly.entity_id
_entity_poly.type
_entity_poly.pdbx_seq_one_letter_code
_entity_poly.pdbx_strand_id
1 'polypeptide(L)'
;MRNTATGKTMNPFTPNPELDLVLVRESAIPPELVYQAYTTPELLEQWFCPRPYKAIEWEIELTPGGAFNSVIVSPEGQRFPGAGCILQAVENKTLIFTNAVTAGFRPAINEGEDAFSFTAIIQLEPSGTGSRYTATVMHADAASKQKHETMGFFDGWNAAFDQLIEVMTV
;
A
#
# COMPACT_ATOMS: atom_id res chain seq x y z
N MET A 1 20.52 0.83 -41.89
CA MET A 1 19.26 0.20 -41.48
C MET A 1 18.87 0.72 -40.10
N ARG A 2 17.87 1.57 -40.04
CA ARG A 2 17.36 2.03 -38.76
C ARG A 2 16.31 1.04 -38.30
N ASN A 3 16.63 0.27 -37.27
CA ASN A 3 15.69 -0.62 -36.64
C ASN A 3 14.80 0.21 -35.71
N THR A 4 13.65 0.62 -36.22
CA THR A 4 12.61 1.22 -35.37
C THR A 4 11.90 0.09 -34.65
N ALA A 5 12.50 -0.37 -33.57
CA ALA A 5 11.77 -1.16 -32.60
C ALA A 5 10.75 -0.22 -31.96
N THR A 6 9.51 -0.27 -32.45
CA THR A 6 8.37 0.25 -31.72
C THR A 6 8.21 -0.61 -30.46
N GLY A 7 9.03 -0.32 -29.46
CA GLY A 7 8.89 -0.93 -28.14
C GLY A 7 7.55 -0.47 -27.58
N LYS A 8 6.57 -1.39 -27.55
CA LYS A 8 5.40 -1.26 -26.71
C LYS A 8 5.92 -1.07 -25.30
N THR A 9 5.86 0.14 -24.75
CA THR A 9 6.15 0.36 -23.33
C THR A 9 5.11 -0.44 -22.56
N MET A 10 5.52 -1.61 -22.09
CA MET A 10 4.67 -2.38 -21.18
C MET A 10 4.51 -1.57 -19.91
N ASN A 11 3.25 -1.29 -19.51
CA ASN A 11 2.98 -0.71 -18.21
C ASN A 11 3.58 -1.67 -17.16
N PRO A 12 4.61 -1.24 -16.37
CA PRO A 12 5.25 -2.12 -15.40
C PRO A 12 4.28 -2.58 -14.30
N PHE A 13 3.12 -1.93 -14.20
CA PHE A 13 2.12 -2.23 -13.18
C PHE A 13 0.94 -3.03 -13.73
N THR A 14 1.10 -3.73 -14.86
CA THR A 14 0.07 -4.64 -15.35
C THR A 14 -0.05 -5.81 -14.38
N PRO A 15 -1.22 -6.01 -13.74
CA PRO A 15 -1.37 -7.08 -12.77
C PRO A 15 -1.23 -8.46 -13.42
N ASN A 16 -0.58 -9.36 -12.68
CA ASN A 16 -0.55 -10.78 -12.97
C ASN A 16 -1.54 -11.48 -12.05
N PRO A 17 -2.64 -12.06 -12.58
CA PRO A 17 -3.67 -12.67 -11.74
C PRO A 17 -3.19 -13.80 -10.82
N GLU A 18 -2.06 -14.43 -11.14
CA GLU A 18 -1.49 -15.52 -10.33
C GLU A 18 -0.68 -15.00 -9.13
N LEU A 19 -0.20 -13.77 -9.19
CA LEU A 19 0.73 -13.21 -8.21
C LEU A 19 0.18 -11.98 -7.48
N ASP A 20 -0.78 -11.28 -8.06
CA ASP A 20 -1.19 -9.96 -7.59
C ASP A 20 -2.64 -9.93 -7.11
N LEU A 21 -2.89 -9.08 -6.11
CA LEU A 21 -4.22 -8.74 -5.64
C LEU A 21 -4.51 -7.29 -6.02
N VAL A 22 -5.67 -7.03 -6.59
CA VAL A 22 -6.04 -5.69 -7.03
C VAL A 22 -7.34 -5.25 -6.37
N LEU A 23 -7.32 -4.08 -5.74
CA LEU A 23 -8.51 -3.44 -5.17
C LEU A 23 -8.73 -2.11 -5.88
N VAL A 24 -9.91 -1.92 -6.45
CA VAL A 24 -10.33 -0.65 -7.07
C VAL A 24 -11.50 -0.08 -6.29
N ARG A 25 -11.39 1.19 -5.89
CA ARG A 25 -12.45 1.89 -5.17
C ARG A 25 -12.68 3.28 -5.80
N GLU A 26 -13.94 3.62 -5.98
CA GLU A 26 -14.36 4.98 -6.27
C GLU A 26 -14.72 5.67 -4.95
N SER A 27 -14.37 6.94 -4.81
CA SER A 27 -14.72 7.73 -3.63
C SER A 27 -15.11 9.15 -3.98
N ALA A 28 -15.83 9.81 -3.06
CA ALA A 28 -16.24 11.22 -3.22
C ALA A 28 -15.12 12.21 -2.88
N ILE A 29 -14.02 11.75 -2.28
CA ILE A 29 -12.90 12.63 -1.91
C ILE A 29 -11.87 12.69 -3.06
N PRO A 30 -11.25 13.87 -3.30
CA PRO A 30 -10.29 14.03 -4.39
C PRO A 30 -8.96 13.32 -4.11
N PRO A 31 -8.13 13.09 -5.16
CA PRO A 31 -6.85 12.41 -4.99
C PRO A 31 -5.92 13.03 -3.94
N GLU A 32 -5.93 14.35 -3.83
CA GLU A 32 -5.09 15.07 -2.87
C GLU A 32 -5.36 14.66 -1.42
N LEU A 33 -6.62 14.43 -1.08
CA LEU A 33 -7.01 14.02 0.27
C LEU A 33 -6.67 12.55 0.53
N VAL A 34 -6.80 11.69 -0.47
CA VAL A 34 -6.37 10.29 -0.34
C VAL A 34 -4.85 10.21 -0.16
N TYR A 35 -4.10 10.97 -0.95
CA TYR A 35 -2.65 11.03 -0.83
C TYR A 35 -2.21 11.58 0.54
N GLN A 36 -2.85 12.64 1.00
CA GLN A 36 -2.61 13.21 2.33
C GLN A 36 -2.85 12.18 3.44
N ALA A 37 -3.92 11.41 3.34
CA ALA A 37 -4.23 10.36 4.33
C ALA A 37 -3.13 9.29 4.39
N TYR A 38 -2.52 8.95 3.26
CA TYR A 38 -1.44 7.96 3.16
C TYR A 38 -0.07 8.49 3.59
N THR A 39 0.12 9.78 3.63
CA THR A 39 1.45 10.39 3.81
C THR A 39 1.59 11.20 5.10
N THR A 40 0.54 11.29 5.90
CA THR A 40 0.54 12.02 7.17
C THR A 40 0.45 11.03 8.34
N PRO A 41 1.49 10.93 9.19
CA PRO A 41 1.51 9.97 10.30
C PRO A 41 0.28 10.01 11.19
N GLU A 42 -0.18 11.20 11.57
CA GLU A 42 -1.34 11.37 12.44
C GLU A 42 -2.65 10.90 11.81
N LEU A 43 -2.74 10.97 10.48
CA LEU A 43 -3.90 10.45 9.76
C LEU A 43 -3.82 8.92 9.61
N LEU A 44 -2.64 8.38 9.30
CA LEU A 44 -2.44 6.94 9.19
C LEU A 44 -2.82 6.20 10.47
N GLU A 45 -2.56 6.76 11.63
CA GLU A 45 -2.98 6.18 12.91
C GLU A 45 -4.49 6.00 13.02
N GLN A 46 -5.26 6.80 12.29
CA GLN A 46 -6.71 6.79 12.38
C GLN A 46 -7.39 5.80 11.42
N TRP A 47 -6.71 5.38 10.35
CA TRP A 47 -7.40 4.59 9.33
C TRP A 47 -6.65 3.36 8.82
N PHE A 48 -5.32 3.29 8.94
CA PHE A 48 -4.50 2.31 8.21
C PHE A 48 -4.82 0.85 8.56
N CYS A 49 -5.21 0.57 9.79
CA CYS A 49 -5.62 -0.77 10.20
C CYS A 49 -7.12 -0.83 10.49
N PRO A 50 -7.81 -1.92 10.07
CA PRO A 50 -9.21 -2.13 10.48
C PRO A 50 -9.35 -2.14 12.00
N ARG A 51 -10.29 -1.35 12.51
CA ARG A 51 -10.61 -1.35 13.95
C ARG A 51 -11.03 -2.75 14.40
N PRO A 52 -10.69 -3.21 15.59
CA PRO A 52 -10.07 -2.47 16.70
C PRO A 52 -8.53 -2.46 16.71
N TYR A 53 -7.87 -2.97 15.67
CA TYR A 53 -6.42 -2.84 15.50
C TYR A 53 -6.04 -1.40 15.21
N LYS A 54 -4.82 -1.01 15.62
CA LYS A 54 -4.27 0.32 15.37
C LYS A 54 -2.86 0.21 14.79
N ALA A 55 -2.49 1.15 13.94
CA ALA A 55 -1.13 1.29 13.45
C ALA A 55 -0.58 2.62 13.99
N ILE A 56 0.43 2.55 14.83
CA ILE A 56 0.99 3.68 15.56
C ILE A 56 2.51 3.80 15.33
N GLU A 57 3.12 4.83 15.88
CA GLU A 57 4.56 5.07 15.82
C GLU A 57 5.07 5.10 14.38
N TRP A 58 4.37 5.85 13.52
CA TRP A 58 4.73 5.97 12.13
C TRP A 58 6.01 6.75 11.91
N GLU A 59 6.89 6.18 11.10
CA GLU A 59 8.08 6.84 10.57
C GLU A 59 8.02 6.76 9.06
N ILE A 60 7.87 7.91 8.40
CA ILE A 60 7.70 8.00 6.95
C ILE A 60 8.65 9.05 6.38
N GLU A 61 9.39 8.66 5.35
CA GLU A 61 10.17 9.57 4.53
C GLU A 61 9.80 9.36 3.06
N LEU A 62 9.20 10.37 2.44
CA LEU A 62 8.61 10.29 1.10
C LEU A 62 9.61 10.45 -0.03
N THR A 63 10.74 9.77 0.08
CA THR A 63 11.75 9.69 -0.98
C THR A 63 12.06 8.23 -1.27
N PRO A 64 12.51 7.88 -2.49
CA PRO A 64 12.96 6.52 -2.75
C PRO A 64 14.01 6.07 -1.74
N GLY A 65 13.78 4.93 -1.10
CA GLY A 65 14.62 4.43 -0.01
C GLY A 65 14.24 4.92 1.38
N GLY A 66 13.25 5.81 1.49
CA GLY A 66 12.78 6.32 2.77
C GLY A 66 12.04 5.27 3.59
N ALA A 67 12.02 5.47 4.90
CA ALA A 67 11.31 4.58 5.82
C ALA A 67 9.80 4.61 5.61
N PHE A 68 9.16 3.46 5.79
CA PHE A 68 7.71 3.31 5.91
C PHE A 68 7.44 2.30 7.03
N ASN A 69 7.59 2.77 8.27
CA ASN A 69 7.57 1.94 9.47
C ASN A 69 6.38 2.26 10.35
N SER A 70 5.84 1.26 10.99
CA SER A 70 4.80 1.40 11.99
C SER A 70 4.80 0.24 12.98
N VAL A 71 3.98 0.35 14.02
CA VAL A 71 3.69 -0.74 14.94
C VAL A 71 2.19 -0.99 14.93
N ILE A 72 1.78 -2.18 14.54
CA ILE A 72 0.39 -2.60 14.63
C ILE A 72 0.13 -3.10 16.05
N VAL A 73 -0.94 -2.63 16.67
CA VAL A 73 -1.33 -3.01 18.02
C VAL A 73 -2.68 -3.70 17.99
N SER A 74 -2.75 -4.92 18.54
CA SER A 74 -3.99 -5.67 18.66
C SER A 74 -4.88 -5.12 19.78
N PRO A 75 -6.18 -5.49 19.80
CA PRO A 75 -7.07 -5.10 20.91
C PRO A 75 -6.57 -5.50 22.30
N GLU A 76 -5.78 -6.58 22.38
CA GLU A 76 -5.17 -7.08 23.61
C GLU A 76 -3.87 -6.36 23.99
N GLY A 77 -3.42 -5.42 23.15
CA GLY A 77 -2.19 -4.68 23.38
C GLY A 77 -0.93 -5.36 22.85
N GLN A 78 -1.06 -6.45 22.10
CA GLN A 78 0.09 -7.10 21.47
C GLN A 78 0.63 -6.23 20.33
N ARG A 79 1.96 -6.09 20.29
CA ARG A 79 2.64 -5.17 19.35
C ARG A 79 3.33 -5.97 18.26
N PHE A 80 3.09 -5.54 17.01
CA PHE A 80 3.69 -6.13 15.81
C PHE A 80 4.44 -5.04 15.03
N PRO A 81 5.74 -4.86 15.29
CA PRO A 81 6.55 -3.90 14.53
C PRO A 81 6.62 -4.31 13.06
N GLY A 82 6.45 -3.34 12.16
CA GLY A 82 6.62 -3.53 10.73
C GLY A 82 7.53 -2.47 10.16
N ALA A 83 8.51 -2.90 9.36
CA ALA A 83 9.42 -2.01 8.67
C ALA A 83 9.27 -2.19 7.16
N GLY A 84 9.28 -1.07 6.45
CA GLY A 84 9.18 -1.07 5.01
C GLY A 84 9.94 0.10 4.39
N CYS A 85 9.76 0.26 3.10
CA CYS A 85 10.50 1.23 2.32
C CYS A 85 9.59 1.88 1.28
N ILE A 86 9.73 3.19 1.13
CA ILE A 86 9.14 3.92 0.01
C ILE A 86 10.00 3.66 -1.22
N LEU A 87 9.37 3.22 -2.30
CA LEU A 87 10.03 3.03 -3.59
C LEU A 87 9.80 4.19 -4.53
N GLN A 88 8.61 4.78 -4.49
CA GLN A 88 8.25 5.96 -5.28
C GLN A 88 7.14 6.74 -4.58
N ALA A 89 7.23 8.06 -4.64
CA ALA A 89 6.18 8.95 -4.19
C ALA A 89 6.02 10.07 -5.23
N VAL A 90 4.89 10.09 -5.91
CA VAL A 90 4.50 11.15 -6.84
C VAL A 90 3.27 11.81 -6.26
N GLU A 91 3.42 13.06 -5.84
CA GLU A 91 2.38 13.79 -5.11
C GLU A 91 1.01 13.68 -5.80
N ASN A 92 0.01 13.28 -5.03
CA ASN A 92 -1.40 13.14 -5.43
C ASN A 92 -1.67 12.11 -6.53
N LYS A 93 -0.68 11.30 -6.92
CA LYS A 93 -0.81 10.35 -8.03
C LYS A 93 -0.42 8.93 -7.68
N THR A 94 0.77 8.74 -7.09
CA THR A 94 1.31 7.39 -6.90
C THR A 94 2.12 7.31 -5.62
N LEU A 95 1.88 6.24 -4.86
CA LEU A 95 2.71 5.86 -3.73
C LEU A 95 3.02 4.38 -3.84
N ILE A 96 4.31 4.03 -3.88
CA ILE A 96 4.74 2.64 -3.92
C ILE A 96 5.56 2.36 -2.67
N PHE A 97 5.14 1.37 -1.90
CA PHE A 97 5.86 0.93 -0.71
C PHE A 97 5.93 -0.60 -0.65
N THR A 98 6.90 -1.11 0.08
CA THR A 98 7.15 -2.54 0.17
C THR A 98 7.67 -2.91 1.54
N ASN A 99 7.47 -4.16 1.95
CA ASN A 99 8.14 -4.74 3.11
C ASN A 99 9.30 -5.67 2.70
N ALA A 100 9.58 -5.79 1.41
CA ALA A 100 10.70 -6.59 0.90
C ALA A 100 12.06 -5.93 1.16
N VAL A 101 12.08 -4.64 1.36
CA VAL A 101 13.27 -3.86 1.77
C VAL A 101 12.86 -2.89 2.86
N THR A 102 13.85 -2.47 3.64
CA THR A 102 13.70 -1.45 4.69
C THR A 102 14.41 -0.16 4.27
N ALA A 103 14.43 0.86 5.14
CA ALA A 103 15.06 2.14 4.85
C ALA A 103 16.48 1.97 4.28
N GLY A 104 16.80 2.78 3.26
CA GLY A 104 18.06 2.68 2.54
C GLY A 104 18.14 1.52 1.56
N PHE A 105 16.98 0.98 1.14
CA PHE A 105 16.90 -0.19 0.24
C PHE A 105 17.55 -1.45 0.80
N ARG A 106 17.63 -1.58 2.13
CA ARG A 106 18.18 -2.75 2.77
C ARG A 106 17.21 -3.92 2.63
N PRO A 107 17.61 -5.07 2.04
CA PRO A 107 16.76 -6.25 1.98
C PRO A 107 16.25 -6.64 3.36
N ALA A 108 14.94 -6.84 3.46
CA ALA A 108 14.30 -7.26 4.69
C ALA A 108 14.40 -8.77 4.89
N ILE A 109 14.35 -9.20 6.15
CA ILE A 109 14.23 -10.61 6.52
C ILE A 109 12.80 -10.84 6.99
N ASN A 110 11.98 -11.49 6.17
CA ASN A 110 10.59 -11.82 6.49
C ASN A 110 10.49 -13.33 6.68
N GLU A 111 10.68 -13.80 7.92
CA GLU A 111 10.70 -15.21 8.28
C GLU A 111 9.47 -15.56 9.13
N GLY A 112 9.02 -16.82 9.05
CA GLY A 112 7.88 -17.34 9.77
C GLY A 112 6.81 -17.89 8.83
N GLU A 113 5.93 -18.75 9.36
CA GLU A 113 4.89 -19.41 8.57
C GLU A 113 3.92 -18.43 7.90
N ASP A 114 3.62 -17.31 8.57
CA ASP A 114 2.69 -16.30 8.10
C ASP A 114 3.38 -15.11 7.42
N ALA A 115 4.71 -15.13 7.36
CA ALA A 115 5.46 -14.04 6.74
C ALA A 115 5.50 -14.15 5.22
N PHE A 116 5.38 -13.01 4.56
CA PHE A 116 5.58 -12.90 3.11
C PHE A 116 5.97 -11.46 2.76
N SER A 117 6.63 -11.31 1.63
CA SER A 117 6.94 -9.98 1.11
C SER A 117 5.89 -9.55 0.09
N PHE A 118 5.58 -8.25 0.08
CA PHE A 118 4.70 -7.67 -0.92
C PHE A 118 5.15 -6.26 -1.29
N THR A 119 4.75 -5.82 -2.46
CA THR A 119 4.88 -4.43 -2.90
C THR A 119 3.50 -3.89 -3.20
N ALA A 120 3.13 -2.79 -2.57
CA ALA A 120 1.86 -2.12 -2.78
C ALA A 120 2.05 -0.91 -3.68
N ILE A 121 1.30 -0.86 -4.77
CA ILE A 121 1.29 0.24 -5.72
C ILE A 121 -0.07 0.92 -5.59
N ILE A 122 -0.07 2.12 -5.00
CA ILE A 122 -1.27 2.93 -4.84
C ILE A 122 -1.29 3.96 -5.95
N GLN A 123 -2.34 3.91 -6.78
CA GLN A 123 -2.53 4.85 -7.89
C GLN A 123 -3.84 5.61 -7.68
N LEU A 124 -3.77 6.92 -7.86
CA LEU A 124 -4.88 7.84 -7.66
C LEU A 124 -5.16 8.58 -8.95
N GLU A 125 -6.43 8.59 -9.37
CA GLU A 125 -6.89 9.33 -10.55
C GLU A 125 -8.12 10.15 -10.19
N PRO A 126 -8.27 11.36 -10.76
CA PRO A 126 -9.53 12.08 -10.63
C PRO A 126 -10.69 11.27 -11.25
N SER A 127 -11.82 11.26 -10.57
CA SER A 127 -13.05 10.62 -11.06
C SER A 127 -14.25 11.48 -10.62
N GLY A 128 -14.83 12.22 -11.57
CA GLY A 128 -15.82 13.23 -11.25
C GLY A 128 -15.23 14.30 -10.33
N THR A 129 -15.88 14.55 -9.20
CA THR A 129 -15.37 15.42 -8.12
C THR A 129 -14.54 14.67 -7.08
N GLY A 130 -14.46 13.36 -7.20
CA GLY A 130 -13.73 12.48 -6.28
C GLY A 130 -12.53 11.83 -6.93
N SER A 131 -12.27 10.59 -6.55
CA SER A 131 -11.12 9.84 -7.04
C SER A 131 -11.43 8.38 -7.30
N ARG A 132 -10.63 7.79 -8.20
CA ARG A 132 -10.47 6.34 -8.34
C ARG A 132 -9.17 5.95 -7.66
N TYR A 133 -9.28 5.06 -6.71
CA TYR A 133 -8.17 4.46 -5.96
C TYR A 133 -7.93 3.05 -6.50
N THR A 134 -6.69 2.76 -6.89
CA THR A 134 -6.28 1.43 -7.30
C THR A 134 -5.10 0.99 -6.45
N ALA A 135 -5.25 -0.08 -5.71
CA ALA A 135 -4.17 -0.74 -4.98
C ALA A 135 -3.82 -2.04 -5.69
N THR A 136 -2.63 -2.10 -6.25
CA THR A 136 -2.07 -3.33 -6.83
C THR A 136 -1.02 -3.86 -5.88
N VAL A 137 -1.30 -5.02 -5.29
CA VAL A 137 -0.42 -5.63 -4.28
C VAL A 137 0.22 -6.87 -4.87
N MET A 138 1.53 -6.78 -5.08
CA MET A 138 2.34 -7.78 -5.79
C MET A 138 3.06 -8.70 -4.82
N HIS A 139 3.13 -9.98 -5.17
CA HIS A 139 3.78 -11.02 -4.36
C HIS A 139 4.85 -11.75 -5.19
N ALA A 140 5.81 -12.36 -4.50
CA ALA A 140 6.91 -13.07 -5.16
C ALA A 140 6.46 -14.39 -5.80
N ASP A 141 5.43 -15.03 -5.24
CA ASP A 141 4.92 -16.31 -5.70
C ASP A 141 3.42 -16.47 -5.39
N ALA A 142 2.83 -17.50 -5.98
CA ALA A 142 1.39 -17.79 -5.79
C ALA A 142 1.05 -18.14 -4.34
N ALA A 143 1.97 -18.77 -3.61
CA ALA A 143 1.75 -19.15 -2.22
C ALA A 143 1.65 -17.90 -1.32
N SER A 144 2.48 -16.91 -1.53
CA SER A 144 2.43 -15.62 -0.79
C SER A 144 1.15 -14.85 -1.10
N LYS A 145 0.76 -14.80 -2.36
CA LYS A 145 -0.54 -14.21 -2.76
C LYS A 145 -1.69 -14.91 -2.04
N GLN A 146 -1.70 -16.24 -2.04
CA GLN A 146 -2.73 -17.04 -1.40
C GLN A 146 -2.80 -16.78 0.11
N LYS A 147 -1.66 -16.68 0.78
CA LYS A 147 -1.59 -16.33 2.20
C LYS A 147 -2.24 -14.98 2.47
N HIS A 148 -1.89 -13.97 1.70
CA HIS A 148 -2.42 -12.61 1.87
C HIS A 148 -3.93 -12.57 1.65
N GLU A 149 -4.41 -13.23 0.62
CA GLU A 149 -5.84 -13.34 0.32
C GLU A 149 -6.61 -14.07 1.43
N THR A 150 -6.09 -15.21 1.89
CA THR A 150 -6.68 -16.03 2.96
C THR A 150 -6.69 -15.31 4.30
N MET A 151 -5.72 -14.43 4.57
CA MET A 151 -5.68 -13.58 5.76
C MET A 151 -6.74 -12.49 5.75
N GLY A 152 -7.51 -12.34 4.66
CA GLY A 152 -8.56 -11.35 4.55
C GLY A 152 -8.15 -10.06 3.87
N PHE A 153 -7.31 -10.13 2.83
CA PHE A 153 -6.87 -8.94 2.10
C PHE A 153 -8.03 -8.04 1.68
N PHE A 154 -9.02 -8.57 0.98
CA PHE A 154 -10.10 -7.75 0.46
C PHE A 154 -10.94 -7.14 1.59
N ASP A 155 -11.31 -7.91 2.59
CA ASP A 155 -12.08 -7.41 3.72
C ASP A 155 -11.30 -6.35 4.51
N GLY A 156 -10.02 -6.61 4.77
CA GLY A 156 -9.17 -5.70 5.54
C GLY A 156 -8.86 -4.40 4.81
N TRP A 157 -8.47 -4.47 3.54
CA TRP A 157 -8.15 -3.27 2.76
C TRP A 157 -9.39 -2.45 2.44
N ASN A 158 -10.53 -3.09 2.20
CA ASN A 158 -11.80 -2.37 2.05
C ASN A 158 -12.21 -1.65 3.34
N ALA A 159 -12.12 -2.33 4.48
CA ALA A 159 -12.44 -1.72 5.77
C ALA A 159 -11.52 -0.53 6.10
N ALA A 160 -10.22 -0.69 5.86
CA ALA A 160 -9.27 0.41 6.04
C ALA A 160 -9.58 1.60 5.13
N PHE A 161 -9.89 1.34 3.86
CA PHE A 161 -10.24 2.41 2.92
C PHE A 161 -11.56 3.12 3.33
N ASP A 162 -12.55 2.40 3.82
CA ASP A 162 -13.77 3.00 4.37
C ASP A 162 -13.43 3.93 5.55
N GLN A 163 -12.51 3.52 6.41
CA GLN A 163 -12.02 4.35 7.52
C GLN A 163 -11.28 5.60 7.01
N LEU A 164 -10.48 5.47 5.95
CA LEU A 164 -9.81 6.60 5.31
C LEU A 164 -10.84 7.64 4.83
N ILE A 165 -11.87 7.19 4.12
CA ILE A 165 -12.94 8.08 3.66
C ILE A 165 -13.62 8.77 4.85
N GLU A 166 -13.94 8.02 5.89
CA GLU A 166 -14.56 8.55 7.10
C GLU A 166 -13.71 9.65 7.75
N VAL A 167 -12.42 9.40 7.92
CA VAL A 167 -11.48 10.36 8.52
C VAL A 167 -11.35 11.63 7.68
N MET A 168 -11.31 11.49 6.35
CA MET A 168 -11.08 12.62 5.44
C MET A 168 -12.35 13.36 5.04
N THR A 169 -13.51 12.90 5.48
CA THR A 169 -14.79 13.54 5.17
C THR A 169 -15.26 14.50 6.27
N VAL A 170 -14.57 14.54 7.38
CA VAL A 170 -14.92 15.39 8.53
C VAL A 170 -14.51 16.84 8.29
#